data_baa68ed9a101e7e30b20137974d863c2
#
_entry.id   baa68ed9a101e7e30b20137974d863c2
#
_cell.length_a   1.000
_cell.length_b   1.000
_cell.length_c   1.000
_cell.angle_alpha   90.00
_cell.angle_beta   90.00
_cell.angle_gamma   90.00
#
_symmetry.space_group_name_H-M   'P 1'
#
loop_
_entity.id
_entity.type
_entity.pdbx_description
1 polymer ?
#
loop_
_entity_poly.entity_id
_entity_poly.type
_entity_poly.pdbx_seq_one_letter_code
_entity_poly.pdbx_strand_id
1 'polypeptide(L)'
;MSDSSPVLVLGASGGIGGEMARLLLARGWRVRAMKRGLGVARREQGGIEWVEGDALQAADVMAAAQGCSVIVHAVNPPGYRRWAEWVLPMIDNTIAAAQAQGATVVLPGTVYNYGPDAFPLIAEDAPQNAHTPKGRIRVELEQRLASAAQAGRMKAIVVRAGDFFGPRAGNNWFSQGMVKPGRAVGPVNTPSAAGVGH
;
A
#
# COMPACT_ATOMS: atom_id res chain seq x y z
N MET A 1 -1.73 7.52 -24.83
CA MET A 1 -2.76 6.50 -25.13
C MET A 1 -3.22 6.00 -23.77
N SER A 2 -4.43 6.35 -23.33
CA SER A 2 -4.97 5.79 -22.08
C SER A 2 -5.30 4.33 -22.36
N ASP A 3 -4.58 3.43 -21.74
CA ASP A 3 -4.99 2.03 -21.68
C ASP A 3 -6.42 1.99 -21.14
N SER A 4 -7.34 1.39 -21.87
CA SER A 4 -8.75 1.31 -21.49
C SER A 4 -8.98 0.43 -20.25
N SER A 5 -7.96 -0.30 -19.82
CA SER A 5 -7.99 -1.19 -18.67
C SER A 5 -8.00 -0.40 -17.34
N PRO A 6 -8.86 -0.74 -16.38
CA PRO A 6 -8.89 -0.05 -15.11
C PRO A 6 -7.65 -0.36 -14.24
N VAL A 7 -7.34 0.57 -13.33
CA VAL A 7 -6.39 0.35 -12.23
C VAL A 7 -7.19 -0.06 -11.00
N LEU A 8 -6.87 -1.23 -10.43
CA LEU A 8 -7.44 -1.64 -9.15
C LEU A 8 -6.64 -1.00 -8.00
N VAL A 9 -7.32 -0.33 -7.09
CA VAL A 9 -6.71 0.22 -5.86
C VAL A 9 -7.27 -0.51 -4.66
N LEU A 10 -6.45 -1.37 -4.06
CA LEU A 10 -6.72 -2.01 -2.77
C LEU A 10 -6.32 -1.03 -1.66
N GLY A 11 -7.25 -0.72 -0.77
CA GLY A 11 -7.03 0.27 0.28
C GLY A 11 -7.35 1.72 -0.11
N ALA A 12 -8.17 1.95 -1.13
CA ALA A 12 -8.58 3.28 -1.60
C ALA A 12 -9.33 4.13 -0.56
N SER A 13 -9.85 3.53 0.50
CA SER A 13 -10.44 4.25 1.64
C SER A 13 -9.40 4.76 2.66
N GLY A 14 -8.13 4.37 2.53
CA GLY A 14 -7.02 4.81 3.38
C GLY A 14 -6.31 6.05 2.82
N GLY A 15 -5.30 6.54 3.56
CA GLY A 15 -4.53 7.72 3.16
C GLY A 15 -3.83 7.55 1.81
N ILE A 16 -2.89 6.61 1.71
CA ILE A 16 -2.10 6.39 0.49
C ILE A 16 -2.98 5.95 -0.67
N GLY A 17 -3.79 4.91 -0.49
CA GLY A 17 -4.65 4.39 -1.54
C GLY A 17 -5.69 5.40 -2.03
N GLY A 18 -6.23 6.22 -1.12
CA GLY A 18 -7.17 7.28 -1.48
C GLY A 18 -6.51 8.40 -2.29
N GLU A 19 -5.29 8.81 -1.95
CA GLU A 19 -4.55 9.80 -2.75
C GLU A 19 -4.19 9.24 -4.13
N MET A 20 -3.74 7.98 -4.19
CA MET A 20 -3.47 7.32 -5.45
C MET A 20 -4.72 7.25 -6.34
N ALA A 21 -5.87 6.86 -5.80
CA ALA A 21 -7.12 6.79 -6.55
C ALA A 21 -7.52 8.17 -7.11
N ARG A 22 -7.43 9.23 -6.30
CA ARG A 22 -7.71 10.62 -6.73
C ARG A 22 -6.77 11.09 -7.83
N LEU A 23 -5.48 10.85 -7.67
CA LEU A 23 -4.46 11.24 -8.65
C LEU A 23 -4.64 10.50 -9.98
N LEU A 24 -4.92 9.20 -9.94
CA LEU A 24 -5.19 8.41 -11.13
C LEU A 24 -6.41 8.93 -11.89
N LEU A 25 -7.51 9.22 -11.18
CA LEU A 25 -8.70 9.85 -11.78
C LEU A 25 -8.37 11.21 -12.42
N ALA A 26 -7.65 12.06 -11.71
CA ALA A 26 -7.26 13.37 -12.22
C ALA A 26 -6.36 13.28 -13.47
N ARG A 27 -5.67 12.17 -13.66
CA ARG A 27 -4.87 11.84 -14.84
C ARG A 27 -5.63 11.09 -15.93
N GLY A 28 -6.95 10.92 -15.78
CA GLY A 28 -7.82 10.28 -16.77
C GLY A 28 -7.80 8.75 -16.77
N TRP A 29 -7.25 8.13 -15.71
CA TRP A 29 -7.31 6.67 -15.57
C TRP A 29 -8.70 6.22 -15.10
N ARG A 30 -9.13 5.07 -15.58
CA ARG A 30 -10.27 4.36 -14.99
C ARG A 30 -9.83 3.71 -13.68
N VAL A 31 -10.53 4.01 -12.58
CA VAL A 31 -10.17 3.50 -11.25
C VAL A 31 -11.26 2.58 -10.73
N ARG A 32 -10.87 1.36 -10.39
CA ARG A 32 -11.66 0.43 -9.59
C ARG A 32 -11.07 0.36 -8.19
N ALA A 33 -11.92 0.36 -7.16
CA ALA A 33 -11.50 0.26 -5.78
C ALA A 33 -12.31 -0.83 -5.05
N MET A 34 -11.64 -1.63 -4.23
CA MET A 34 -12.30 -2.66 -3.43
C MET A 34 -12.39 -2.24 -1.98
N LYS A 35 -13.54 -2.45 -1.35
CA LYS A 35 -13.73 -2.24 0.09
C LYS A 35 -14.79 -3.16 0.66
N ARG A 36 -14.69 -3.41 1.95
CA ARG A 36 -15.71 -4.12 2.74
C ARG A 36 -16.87 -3.21 3.10
N GLY A 37 -18.04 -3.78 3.27
CA GLY A 37 -19.22 -3.08 3.78
C GLY A 37 -19.82 -2.07 2.79
N LEU A 38 -19.68 -2.33 1.50
CA LEU A 38 -20.32 -1.52 0.46
C LEU A 38 -21.85 -1.72 0.44
N GLY A 39 -22.31 -2.90 0.87
CA GLY A 39 -23.73 -3.26 0.92
C GLY A 39 -24.36 -3.58 -0.43
N VAL A 40 -23.60 -3.47 -1.51
CA VAL A 40 -23.93 -3.84 -2.88
C VAL A 40 -22.69 -4.37 -3.57
N ALA A 41 -22.84 -5.28 -4.53
CA ALA A 41 -21.69 -5.89 -5.20
C ALA A 41 -20.82 -4.85 -5.91
N ARG A 42 -21.44 -3.78 -6.45
CA ARG A 42 -20.73 -2.72 -7.20
C ARG A 42 -21.47 -1.39 -7.12
N ARG A 43 -20.73 -0.29 -7.04
CA ARG A 43 -21.26 1.08 -7.03
C ARG A 43 -20.30 2.04 -7.71
N GLU A 44 -20.82 2.88 -8.60
CA GLU A 44 -20.08 4.04 -9.12
C GLU A 44 -20.25 5.22 -8.16
N GLN A 45 -19.15 5.78 -7.68
CA GLN A 45 -19.17 6.96 -6.80
C GLN A 45 -17.90 7.78 -6.96
N GLY A 46 -18.07 9.08 -7.30
CA GLY A 46 -16.94 10.01 -7.47
C GLY A 46 -15.99 9.62 -8.59
N GLY A 47 -16.48 9.02 -9.67
CA GLY A 47 -15.68 8.53 -10.79
C GLY A 47 -14.90 7.24 -10.50
N ILE A 48 -15.12 6.63 -9.32
CA ILE A 48 -14.50 5.36 -8.93
C ILE A 48 -15.55 4.25 -8.99
N GLU A 49 -15.20 3.15 -9.65
CA GLU A 49 -15.95 1.90 -9.59
C GLU A 49 -15.61 1.16 -8.29
N TRP A 50 -16.47 1.25 -7.28
CA TRP A 50 -16.34 0.53 -6.02
C TRP A 50 -16.92 -0.86 -6.14
N VAL A 51 -16.17 -1.87 -5.70
CA VAL A 51 -16.61 -3.27 -5.61
C VAL A 51 -16.54 -3.76 -4.16
N GLU A 52 -17.54 -4.57 -3.77
CA GLU A 52 -17.53 -5.24 -2.47
C GLU A 52 -16.43 -6.30 -2.46
N GLY A 53 -15.69 -6.41 -1.35
CA GLY A 53 -14.72 -7.48 -1.17
C GLY A 53 -13.74 -7.23 -0.04
N ASP A 54 -13.08 -8.31 0.39
CA ASP A 54 -12.03 -8.32 1.40
C ASP A 54 -10.70 -8.77 0.79
N ALA A 55 -9.62 -8.04 1.03
CA ALA A 55 -8.28 -8.39 0.56
C ALA A 55 -7.75 -9.72 1.15
N LEU A 56 -8.33 -10.21 2.24
CA LEU A 56 -8.06 -11.54 2.79
C LEU A 56 -8.75 -12.68 2.04
N GLN A 57 -9.70 -12.37 1.15
CA GLN A 57 -10.41 -13.37 0.37
C GLN A 57 -9.86 -13.40 -1.06
N ALA A 58 -9.20 -14.50 -1.43
CA ALA A 58 -8.58 -14.64 -2.76
C ALA A 58 -9.59 -14.46 -3.90
N ALA A 59 -10.80 -14.98 -3.75
CA ALA A 59 -11.86 -14.87 -4.75
C ALA A 59 -12.29 -13.42 -4.97
N ASP A 60 -12.38 -12.61 -3.92
CA ASP A 60 -12.78 -11.20 -4.01
C ASP A 60 -11.71 -10.38 -4.75
N VAL A 61 -10.43 -10.59 -4.39
CA VAL A 61 -9.30 -9.90 -5.05
C VAL A 61 -9.21 -10.30 -6.52
N MET A 62 -9.38 -11.59 -6.82
CA MET A 62 -9.39 -12.11 -8.19
C MET A 62 -10.52 -11.49 -9.03
N ALA A 63 -11.73 -11.44 -8.48
CA ALA A 63 -12.88 -10.83 -9.16
C ALA A 63 -12.70 -9.32 -9.35
N ALA A 64 -12.20 -8.62 -8.33
CA ALA A 64 -11.93 -7.18 -8.41
C ALA A 64 -10.84 -6.84 -9.44
N ALA A 65 -9.83 -7.70 -9.59
CA ALA A 65 -8.71 -7.50 -10.52
C ALA A 65 -9.04 -7.80 -11.98
N GLN A 66 -10.20 -8.40 -12.27
CA GLN A 66 -10.54 -8.82 -13.63
C GLN A 66 -10.46 -7.65 -14.62
N GLY A 67 -9.66 -7.81 -15.68
CA GLY A 67 -9.41 -6.81 -16.71
C GLY A 67 -8.54 -5.63 -16.28
N CYS A 68 -7.94 -5.66 -15.09
CA CYS A 68 -7.03 -4.61 -14.65
C CYS A 68 -5.60 -4.86 -15.13
N SER A 69 -4.94 -3.82 -15.65
CA SER A 69 -3.53 -3.86 -16.03
C SER A 69 -2.58 -3.46 -14.90
N VAL A 70 -3.11 -2.80 -13.87
CA VAL A 70 -2.34 -2.36 -12.69
C VAL A 70 -3.14 -2.64 -11.42
N ILE A 71 -2.47 -3.09 -10.37
CA ILE A 71 -3.02 -3.26 -9.03
C ILE A 71 -2.16 -2.49 -8.04
N VAL A 72 -2.72 -1.45 -7.41
CA VAL A 72 -2.08 -0.74 -6.30
C VAL A 72 -2.40 -1.47 -5.00
N HIS A 73 -1.39 -2.06 -4.36
CA HIS A 73 -1.53 -2.74 -3.07
C HIS A 73 -1.26 -1.77 -1.92
N ALA A 74 -2.24 -0.92 -1.61
CA ALA A 74 -2.15 0.06 -0.50
C ALA A 74 -3.00 -0.35 0.71
N VAL A 75 -3.44 -1.62 0.77
CA VAL A 75 -4.18 -2.17 1.90
C VAL A 75 -3.24 -2.49 3.05
N ASN A 76 -3.67 -2.15 4.27
CA ASN A 76 -2.95 -2.47 5.50
C ASN A 76 -3.98 -2.76 6.61
N PRO A 77 -3.74 -3.74 7.50
CA PRO A 77 -4.65 -4.02 8.61
C PRO A 77 -4.86 -2.78 9.49
N PRO A 78 -6.12 -2.42 9.80
CA PRO A 78 -6.42 -1.25 10.59
C PRO A 78 -5.84 -1.37 12.00
N GLY A 79 -5.22 -0.27 12.49
CA GLY A 79 -4.62 -0.21 13.82
C GLY A 79 -3.49 -1.21 14.06
N TYR A 80 -2.88 -1.74 13.01
CA TYR A 80 -1.82 -2.76 13.06
C TYR A 80 -2.21 -4.05 13.82
N ARG A 81 -3.53 -4.31 13.98
CA ARG A 81 -4.01 -5.53 14.64
C ARG A 81 -3.77 -6.74 13.74
N ARG A 82 -3.34 -7.87 14.34
CA ARG A 82 -3.08 -9.13 13.66
C ARG A 82 -2.22 -8.97 12.39
N TRP A 83 -1.27 -8.03 12.44
CA TRP A 83 -0.52 -7.60 11.28
C TRP A 83 0.31 -8.74 10.67
N ALA A 84 0.95 -9.54 11.54
CA ALA A 84 1.71 -10.72 11.13
C ALA A 84 0.86 -11.79 10.43
N GLU A 85 -0.44 -11.88 10.79
CA GLU A 85 -1.34 -12.89 10.24
C GLU A 85 -1.97 -12.46 8.91
N TRP A 86 -2.15 -11.15 8.68
CA TRP A 86 -2.96 -10.66 7.56
C TRP A 86 -2.14 -10.09 6.39
N VAL A 87 -0.98 -9.50 6.67
CA VAL A 87 -0.21 -8.80 5.63
C VAL A 87 0.25 -9.73 4.52
N LEU A 88 0.80 -10.90 4.89
CA LEU A 88 1.29 -11.86 3.90
C LEU A 88 0.17 -12.52 3.09
N PRO A 89 -0.94 -12.99 3.68
CA PRO A 89 -2.08 -13.46 2.88
C PRO A 89 -2.67 -12.39 1.93
N MET A 90 -2.73 -11.12 2.35
CA MET A 90 -3.23 -10.06 1.48
C MET A 90 -2.35 -9.85 0.26
N ILE A 91 -1.03 -9.86 0.41
CA ILE A 91 -0.13 -9.72 -0.75
C ILE A 91 -0.16 -10.97 -1.62
N ASP A 92 -0.25 -12.17 -1.06
CA ASP A 92 -0.36 -13.40 -1.82
C ASP A 92 -1.61 -13.41 -2.71
N ASN A 93 -2.75 -12.96 -2.19
CA ASN A 93 -3.98 -12.80 -2.98
C ASN A 93 -3.80 -11.78 -4.12
N THR A 94 -3.10 -10.67 -3.85
CA THR A 94 -2.77 -9.66 -4.87
C THR A 94 -1.85 -10.22 -5.94
N ILE A 95 -0.82 -10.96 -5.57
CA ILE A 95 0.11 -11.63 -6.48
C ILE A 95 -0.64 -12.61 -7.39
N ALA A 96 -1.48 -13.48 -6.82
CA ALA A 96 -2.27 -14.44 -7.58
C ALA A 96 -3.17 -13.74 -8.61
N ALA A 97 -3.86 -12.68 -8.21
CA ALA A 97 -4.70 -11.89 -9.10
C ALA A 97 -3.89 -11.19 -10.20
N ALA A 98 -2.73 -10.62 -9.86
CA ALA A 98 -1.85 -9.97 -10.83
C ALA A 98 -1.30 -10.96 -11.85
N GLN A 99 -0.90 -12.16 -11.42
CA GLN A 99 -0.42 -13.22 -12.32
C GLN A 99 -1.51 -13.69 -13.29
N ALA A 100 -2.76 -13.78 -12.82
CA ALA A 100 -3.90 -14.16 -13.66
C ALA A 100 -4.23 -13.11 -14.74
N GLN A 101 -3.96 -11.82 -14.47
CA GLN A 101 -4.23 -10.72 -15.37
C GLN A 101 -3.00 -10.23 -16.18
N GLY A 102 -1.79 -10.75 -15.89
CA GLY A 102 -0.55 -10.18 -16.42
C GLY A 102 -0.29 -8.74 -15.95
N ALA A 103 -0.84 -8.37 -14.80
CA ALA A 103 -0.87 -7.00 -14.31
C ALA A 103 0.45 -6.58 -13.64
N THR A 104 0.64 -5.27 -13.51
CA THR A 104 1.72 -4.68 -12.71
C THR A 104 1.21 -4.40 -11.30
N VAL A 105 1.88 -4.93 -10.27
CA VAL A 105 1.61 -4.56 -8.87
C VAL A 105 2.45 -3.36 -8.48
N VAL A 106 1.81 -2.32 -7.96
CA VAL A 106 2.47 -1.15 -7.35
C VAL A 106 2.33 -1.25 -5.84
N LEU A 107 3.45 -1.38 -5.14
CA LEU A 107 3.51 -1.51 -3.68
C LEU A 107 4.10 -0.24 -3.06
N PRO A 108 3.39 0.45 -2.17
CA PRO A 108 3.99 1.43 -1.26
C PRO A 108 4.97 0.72 -0.30
N GLY A 109 6.26 0.89 -0.55
CA GLY A 109 7.34 0.35 0.26
C GLY A 109 7.64 1.23 1.47
N THR A 110 8.34 0.68 2.45
CA THR A 110 8.76 1.38 3.67
C THR A 110 10.26 1.27 3.88
N VAL A 111 10.80 2.03 4.83
CA VAL A 111 12.20 1.93 5.26
C VAL A 111 12.40 0.90 6.39
N TYR A 112 11.34 0.30 6.90
CA TYR A 112 11.42 -0.72 7.98
C TYR A 112 12.12 -2.01 7.58
N ASN A 113 12.32 -2.22 6.29
CA ASN A 113 13.05 -3.35 5.71
C ASN A 113 14.55 -3.29 6.02
N TYR A 114 15.07 -2.11 6.35
CA TYR A 114 16.49 -1.87 6.48
C TYR A 114 16.94 -1.79 7.94
N GLY A 115 18.15 -2.27 8.20
CA GLY A 115 18.85 -2.11 9.45
C GLY A 115 19.77 -0.88 9.44
N PRO A 116 20.45 -0.61 10.57
CA PRO A 116 21.41 0.50 10.67
C PRO A 116 22.54 0.45 9.65
N ASP A 117 22.86 -0.72 9.14
CA ASP A 117 23.88 -0.99 8.12
C ASP A 117 23.59 -0.36 6.76
N ALA A 118 22.32 -0.02 6.48
CA ALA A 118 21.92 0.60 5.22
C ALA A 118 21.99 2.13 5.22
N PHE A 119 22.19 2.75 6.38
CA PHE A 119 22.24 4.22 6.50
C PHE A 119 23.66 4.78 6.31
N PRO A 120 23.83 6.07 5.95
CA PRO A 120 22.77 7.10 5.79
C PRO A 120 22.11 7.14 4.40
N LEU A 121 22.58 6.37 3.44
CA LEU A 121 22.06 6.40 2.07
C LEU A 121 21.63 5.00 1.65
N ILE A 122 20.30 4.81 1.52
CA ILE A 122 19.72 3.53 1.11
C ILE A 122 19.68 3.48 -0.43
N ALA A 123 20.53 2.65 -1.03
CA ALA A 123 20.48 2.35 -2.46
C ALA A 123 19.32 1.44 -2.80
N GLU A 124 18.93 1.36 -4.08
CA GLU A 124 17.82 0.53 -4.55
C GLU A 124 18.06 -0.98 -4.28
N ASP A 125 19.30 -1.40 -4.38
CA ASP A 125 19.77 -2.77 -4.15
C ASP A 125 20.33 -3.02 -2.75
N ALA A 126 20.18 -2.06 -1.82
CA ALA A 126 20.68 -2.18 -0.44
C ALA A 126 20.11 -3.44 0.24
N PRO A 127 20.93 -4.18 1.01
CA PRO A 127 20.49 -5.36 1.73
C PRO A 127 19.37 -5.04 2.73
N GLN A 128 18.32 -5.83 2.72
CA GLN A 128 17.17 -5.65 3.61
C GLN A 128 17.37 -6.44 4.92
N ASN A 129 18.15 -5.90 5.84
CA ASN A 129 18.50 -6.50 7.13
C ASN A 129 17.62 -5.95 8.26
N ALA A 130 16.33 -6.28 8.23
CA ALA A 130 15.35 -5.75 9.18
C ALA A 130 15.58 -6.26 10.61
N HIS A 131 15.68 -5.34 11.58
CA HIS A 131 15.87 -5.66 12.99
C HIS A 131 14.55 -5.84 13.76
N THR A 132 13.44 -5.35 13.23
CA THR A 132 12.13 -5.42 13.89
C THR A 132 11.24 -6.54 13.33
N PRO A 133 10.29 -7.09 14.12
CA PRO A 133 9.34 -8.05 13.61
C PRO A 133 8.54 -7.52 12.41
N LYS A 134 8.11 -6.25 12.46
CA LYS A 134 7.40 -5.62 11.33
C LYS A 134 8.29 -5.48 10.08
N GLY A 135 9.54 -5.09 10.28
CA GLY A 135 10.50 -5.02 9.19
C GLY A 135 10.70 -6.37 8.51
N ARG A 136 10.86 -7.46 9.29
CA ARG A 136 10.99 -8.81 8.73
C ARG A 136 9.78 -9.23 7.90
N ILE A 137 8.56 -8.92 8.33
CA ILE A 137 7.35 -9.18 7.55
C ILE A 137 7.35 -8.37 6.24
N ARG A 138 7.82 -7.12 6.26
CA ARG A 138 7.95 -6.30 5.05
C ARG A 138 9.00 -6.85 4.10
N VAL A 139 10.12 -7.32 4.60
CA VAL A 139 11.14 -8.02 3.78
C VAL A 139 10.53 -9.24 3.10
N GLU A 140 9.85 -10.11 3.86
CA GLU A 140 9.19 -11.29 3.31
C GLU A 140 8.12 -10.93 2.26
N LEU A 141 7.31 -9.91 2.51
CA LEU A 141 6.32 -9.41 1.56
C LEU A 141 6.96 -9.01 0.23
N GLU A 142 8.03 -8.22 0.29
CA GLU A 142 8.74 -7.76 -0.92
C GLU A 142 9.46 -8.90 -1.63
N GLN A 143 10.00 -9.87 -0.89
CA GLN A 143 10.62 -11.09 -1.48
C GLN A 143 9.58 -11.94 -2.24
N ARG A 144 8.37 -12.13 -1.68
CA ARG A 144 7.27 -12.82 -2.37
C ARG A 144 6.90 -12.12 -3.68
N LEU A 145 6.77 -10.78 -3.61
CA LEU A 145 6.43 -9.96 -4.78
C LEU A 145 7.53 -10.03 -5.86
N ALA A 146 8.79 -9.90 -5.47
CA ALA A 146 9.93 -9.98 -6.37
C ALA A 146 10.05 -11.36 -7.03
N SER A 147 9.90 -12.44 -6.26
CA SER A 147 9.93 -13.82 -6.77
C SER A 147 8.81 -14.07 -7.79
N ALA A 148 7.61 -13.56 -7.51
CA ALA A 148 6.48 -13.68 -8.43
C ALA A 148 6.71 -12.89 -9.74
N ALA A 149 7.34 -11.71 -9.67
CA ALA A 149 7.68 -10.91 -10.84
C ALA A 149 8.78 -11.59 -11.67
N GLN A 150 9.80 -12.18 -11.03
CA GLN A 150 10.85 -12.93 -11.70
C GLN A 150 10.32 -14.16 -12.45
N ALA A 151 9.23 -14.77 -11.96
CA ALA A 151 8.55 -15.86 -12.68
C ALA A 151 7.87 -15.41 -13.99
N GLY A 152 7.83 -14.10 -14.29
CA GLY A 152 7.53 -13.54 -15.60
C GLY A 152 6.04 -13.40 -15.95
N ARG A 153 5.10 -13.75 -15.04
CA ARG A 153 3.66 -13.64 -15.29
C ARG A 153 3.03 -12.33 -14.83
N MET A 154 3.79 -11.49 -14.14
CA MET A 154 3.39 -10.16 -13.68
C MET A 154 4.62 -9.26 -13.58
N LYS A 155 4.39 -7.97 -13.33
CA LYS A 155 5.45 -7.01 -13.01
C LYS A 155 5.25 -6.44 -11.61
N ALA A 156 6.31 -5.92 -10.99
CA ALA A 156 6.25 -5.28 -9.69
C ALA A 156 7.01 -3.97 -9.69
N ILE A 157 6.45 -2.96 -9.02
CA ILE A 157 7.07 -1.68 -8.73
C ILE A 157 6.92 -1.44 -7.23
N VAL A 158 8.04 -1.24 -6.53
CA VAL A 158 8.04 -0.84 -5.12
C VAL A 158 8.39 0.65 -5.05
N VAL A 159 7.43 1.48 -4.60
CA VAL A 159 7.64 2.91 -4.38
C VAL A 159 7.94 3.12 -2.91
N ARG A 160 9.23 3.22 -2.58
CA ARG A 160 9.68 3.32 -1.21
C ARG A 160 9.57 4.75 -0.70
N ALA A 161 9.05 4.89 0.51
CA ALA A 161 8.95 6.17 1.20
C ALA A 161 9.27 6.00 2.69
N GLY A 162 9.78 7.06 3.30
CA GLY A 162 9.93 7.18 4.74
C GLY A 162 8.60 7.56 5.39
N ASP A 163 8.49 8.78 5.90
CA ASP A 163 7.28 9.27 6.51
C ASP A 163 6.25 9.77 5.50
N PHE A 164 4.99 9.45 5.76
CA PHE A 164 3.87 9.91 4.95
C PHE A 164 3.19 11.10 5.63
N PHE A 165 3.09 12.20 4.92
CA PHE A 165 2.42 13.41 5.38
C PHE A 165 1.48 13.98 4.30
N GLY A 166 0.58 14.86 4.71
CA GLY A 166 -0.36 15.51 3.78
C GLY A 166 -1.73 15.74 4.41
N PRO A 167 -2.61 16.46 3.72
CA PRO A 167 -3.86 16.96 4.30
C PRO A 167 -4.88 15.86 4.64
N ARG A 168 -4.73 14.66 4.08
CA ARG A 168 -5.61 13.51 4.31
C ARG A 168 -4.87 12.29 4.88
N ALA A 169 -3.67 12.48 5.38
CA ALA A 169 -2.86 11.43 6.00
C ALA A 169 -3.33 11.14 7.45
N GLY A 170 -4.56 10.62 7.60
CA GLY A 170 -5.22 10.44 8.90
C GLY A 170 -4.63 9.35 9.80
N ASN A 171 -3.74 8.51 9.30
CA ASN A 171 -3.19 7.38 10.03
C ASN A 171 -1.65 7.34 9.91
N ASN A 172 -0.99 8.38 10.38
CA ASN A 172 0.47 8.41 10.49
C ASN A 172 0.88 8.60 11.97
N TRP A 173 2.11 8.27 12.29
CA TRP A 173 2.62 8.34 13.65
C TRP A 173 2.68 9.77 14.19
N PHE A 174 2.90 10.76 13.35
CA PHE A 174 2.90 12.18 13.72
C PHE A 174 1.52 12.62 14.23
N SER A 175 0.45 12.33 13.49
CA SER A 175 -0.91 12.69 13.90
C SER A 175 -1.44 11.87 15.08
N GLN A 176 -0.87 10.68 15.33
CA GLN A 176 -1.30 9.81 16.44
C GLN A 176 -0.50 10.04 17.71
N GLY A 177 0.79 10.33 17.62
CA GLY A 177 1.69 10.39 18.75
C GLY A 177 2.25 11.78 19.09
N MET A 178 2.27 12.70 18.15
CA MET A 178 2.97 13.98 18.33
C MET A 178 2.04 15.20 18.39
N VAL A 179 0.90 15.16 17.72
CA VAL A 179 -0.04 16.29 17.69
C VAL A 179 -1.47 15.83 18.00
N LYS A 180 -2.29 16.74 18.56
CA LYS A 180 -3.72 16.49 18.75
C LYS A 180 -4.48 17.15 17.59
N PRO A 181 -5.20 16.38 16.75
CA PRO A 181 -6.00 16.93 15.66
C PRO A 181 -6.98 18.00 16.15
N GLY A 182 -7.10 19.10 15.40
CA GLY A 182 -8.02 20.19 15.71
C GLY A 182 -7.59 21.10 16.87
N ARG A 183 -6.37 20.99 17.40
CA ARG A 183 -5.80 21.89 18.40
C ARG A 183 -4.59 22.62 17.86
N ALA A 184 -4.30 23.80 18.44
CA ALA A 184 -3.03 24.48 18.17
C ALA A 184 -1.85 23.55 18.54
N VAL A 185 -0.82 23.55 17.71
CA VAL A 185 0.39 22.76 17.95
C VAL A 185 1.16 23.38 19.13
N GLY A 186 1.28 22.63 20.20
CA GLY A 186 2.11 22.96 21.35
C GLY A 186 3.50 22.33 21.26
N PRO A 187 4.24 22.21 22.37
CA PRO A 187 5.50 21.47 22.40
C PRO A 187 5.32 20.03 21.89
N VAL A 188 6.17 19.60 20.98
CA VAL A 188 6.15 18.26 20.40
C VAL A 188 7.37 17.50 20.91
N ASN A 189 7.12 16.35 21.56
CA ASN A 189 8.18 15.44 21.94
C ASN A 189 8.54 14.55 20.76
N THR A 190 9.79 14.62 20.30
CA THR A 190 10.32 13.71 19.29
C THR A 190 11.05 12.56 19.96
N PRO A 191 10.92 11.32 19.46
CA PRO A 191 11.71 10.20 19.96
C PRO A 191 13.18 10.24 19.50
N SER A 192 13.51 11.13 18.56
CA SER A 192 14.87 11.26 18.02
C SER A 192 15.72 12.17 18.88
N ALA A 193 17.01 11.85 18.99
CA ALA A 193 17.98 12.78 19.54
C ALA A 193 18.05 14.07 18.71
N ALA A 194 18.35 15.20 19.35
CA ALA A 194 18.51 16.47 18.64
C ALA A 194 19.64 16.35 17.59
N GLY A 195 19.35 16.79 16.36
CA GLY A 195 20.32 16.77 15.26
C GLY A 195 20.35 15.48 14.43
N VAL A 196 19.52 14.49 14.72
CA VAL A 196 19.35 13.33 13.83
C VAL A 196 18.26 13.65 12.79
N GLY A 197 18.67 13.75 11.52
CA GLY A 197 17.74 13.87 10.39
C GLY A 197 16.92 12.61 10.20
N HIS A 198 15.69 12.77 9.76
CA HIS A 198 14.78 11.69 9.38
C HIS A 198 14.69 11.55 7.86
#